data_48d23e3c9d3d12bd8112ced7e83a0a2d
#
_entry.id   48d23e3c9d3d12bd8112ced7e83a0a2d
#
_cell.length_a   1.000
_cell.length_b   1.000
_cell.length_c   1.000
_cell.angle_alpha   90.00
_cell.angle_beta   90.00
_cell.angle_gamma   90.00
#
_symmetry.space_group_name_H-M   'P 1'
#
loop_
_entity.id
_entity.type
_entity.pdbx_description
1 polymer ?
#
loop_
_entity_poly.entity_id
_entity_poly.type
_entity_poly.pdbx_seq_one_letter_code
_entity_poly.pdbx_strand_id
1 'polypeptide(L)'
;WRWLLNAQVWLLPIILLATGALDQLSLLKEYANRQEVFDDSLRQHLLLLFGTLLPGLLIGLPLGVWLWWRPRWQAPAFTALNVIQTIPSVALFGLLIAPLAGLARYFPTLGELGVSGTGVAPALIALTLYALLPLVRGVVTGLQQVPQDALESATAMGMSAGQRFRQVQLPLAMPVLLRSLRVVSVQTVGMAVVAALIGAGGFGALVFQGLLSSALDLVLLGVVPTIALAVVVDALFALWGAWLKGEAND
;
A
#
# COMPACT_ATOMS: atom_id res chain seq x y z
N TRP A 1 -27.38 7.53 -4.95
CA TRP A 1 -27.40 8.97 -4.61
C TRP A 1 -26.06 9.46 -4.00
N ARG A 2 -25.47 8.76 -3.06
CA ARG A 2 -24.16 9.13 -2.47
C ARG A 2 -23.02 9.17 -3.51
N TRP A 3 -23.05 8.31 -4.53
CA TRP A 3 -22.09 8.29 -5.63
C TRP A 3 -22.19 9.50 -6.54
N LEU A 4 -23.41 9.98 -6.83
CA LEU A 4 -23.63 11.17 -7.63
C LEU A 4 -23.15 12.45 -6.91
N LEU A 5 -23.33 12.52 -5.59
CA LEU A 5 -22.82 13.64 -4.77
C LEU A 5 -21.28 13.65 -4.73
N ASN A 6 -20.65 12.49 -4.62
CA ASN A 6 -19.19 12.39 -4.67
C ASN A 6 -18.63 12.72 -6.07
N ALA A 7 -19.32 12.29 -7.15
CA ALA A 7 -18.93 12.62 -8.51
C ALA A 7 -18.98 14.14 -8.78
N GLN A 8 -19.97 14.84 -8.24
CA GLN A 8 -20.09 16.30 -8.42
C GLN A 8 -18.93 17.09 -7.80
N VAL A 9 -18.35 16.62 -6.69
CA VAL A 9 -17.19 17.26 -6.05
C VAL A 9 -15.97 17.24 -6.98
N TRP A 10 -15.83 16.21 -7.82
CA TRP A 10 -14.70 16.06 -8.75
C TRP A 10 -14.97 16.68 -10.13
N LEU A 11 -16.24 16.83 -10.52
CA LEU A 11 -16.60 17.42 -11.82
C LEU A 11 -16.17 18.90 -11.91
N LEU A 12 -16.34 19.68 -10.85
CA LEU A 12 -15.97 21.10 -10.87
C LEU A 12 -14.46 21.32 -11.07
N PRO A 13 -13.54 20.69 -10.30
CA PRO A 13 -12.11 20.76 -10.57
C PRO A 13 -11.71 20.27 -11.94
N ILE A 14 -12.30 19.18 -12.44
CA ILE A 14 -12.03 18.64 -13.78
C ILE A 14 -12.45 19.60 -14.87
N ILE A 15 -13.63 20.22 -14.77
CA ILE A 15 -14.12 21.21 -15.73
C ILE A 15 -13.22 22.46 -15.71
N LEU A 16 -12.84 22.96 -14.53
CA LEU A 16 -11.96 24.12 -14.40
C LEU A 16 -10.55 23.84 -14.99
N LEU A 17 -10.03 22.63 -14.82
CA LEU A 17 -8.78 22.21 -15.46
C LEU A 17 -8.95 22.10 -16.98
N ALA A 18 -10.02 21.48 -17.47
CA ALA A 18 -10.27 21.28 -18.90
C ALA A 18 -10.55 22.58 -19.65
N THR A 19 -11.11 23.60 -18.98
CA THR A 19 -11.39 24.93 -19.58
C THR A 19 -10.20 25.88 -19.57
N GLY A 20 -9.06 25.48 -18.98
CA GLY A 20 -7.89 26.36 -18.83
C GLY A 20 -8.09 27.50 -17.83
N ALA A 21 -9.20 27.54 -17.09
CA ALA A 21 -9.47 28.57 -16.08
C ALA A 21 -8.45 28.57 -14.94
N LEU A 22 -7.75 27.45 -14.74
CA LEU A 22 -6.73 27.27 -13.72
C LEU A 22 -5.29 27.42 -14.24
N ASP A 23 -5.06 27.67 -15.54
CA ASP A 23 -3.72 27.74 -16.14
C ASP A 23 -2.82 28.83 -15.53
N GLN A 24 -3.42 29.82 -14.85
CA GLN A 24 -2.70 30.86 -14.15
C GLN A 24 -2.25 30.46 -12.75
N LEU A 25 -2.70 29.29 -12.25
CA LEU A 25 -2.23 28.81 -10.95
C LEU A 25 -0.75 28.50 -11.01
N SER A 26 0.00 28.96 -10.02
CA SER A 26 1.43 28.72 -9.89
C SER A 26 1.78 27.22 -9.93
N LEU A 27 0.92 26.37 -9.35
CA LEU A 27 1.04 24.91 -9.35
C LEU A 27 1.06 24.33 -10.78
N LEU A 28 0.18 24.79 -11.68
CA LEU A 28 0.13 24.27 -13.06
C LEU A 28 1.31 24.76 -13.89
N LYS A 29 1.76 25.99 -13.63
CA LYS A 29 3.01 26.51 -14.23
C LYS A 29 4.23 25.70 -13.76
N GLU A 30 4.29 25.38 -12.47
CA GLU A 30 5.37 24.54 -11.91
C GLU A 30 5.33 23.10 -12.49
N TYR A 31 4.13 22.52 -12.66
CA TYR A 31 3.97 21.25 -13.35
C TYR A 31 4.48 21.30 -14.78
N ALA A 32 4.09 22.32 -15.57
CA ALA A 32 4.52 22.47 -16.96
C ALA A 32 6.05 22.65 -17.08
N ASN A 33 6.66 23.35 -16.13
CA ASN A 33 8.11 23.56 -16.10
C ASN A 33 8.90 22.31 -15.68
N ARG A 34 8.27 21.37 -14.97
CA ARG A 34 8.92 20.18 -14.36
C ARG A 34 8.23 18.87 -14.72
N GLN A 35 7.58 18.79 -15.88
CA GLN A 35 6.80 17.64 -16.29
C GLN A 35 7.61 16.33 -16.24
N GLU A 36 8.85 16.33 -16.74
CA GLU A 36 9.72 15.13 -16.70
C GLU A 36 9.98 14.67 -15.27
N VAL A 37 10.28 15.60 -14.36
CA VAL A 37 10.53 15.31 -12.95
C VAL A 37 9.28 14.78 -12.27
N PHE A 38 8.10 15.31 -12.63
CA PHE A 38 6.82 14.83 -12.13
C PHE A 38 6.52 13.41 -12.59
N ASP A 39 6.71 13.13 -13.89
CA ASP A 39 6.46 11.81 -14.48
C ASP A 39 7.39 10.75 -13.88
N ASP A 40 8.66 11.07 -13.67
CA ASP A 40 9.60 10.19 -12.98
C ASP A 40 9.22 9.97 -11.52
N SER A 41 8.78 11.03 -10.83
CA SER A 41 8.28 10.93 -9.45
C SER A 41 7.05 10.05 -9.35
N LEU A 42 6.13 10.14 -10.30
CA LEU A 42 4.95 9.27 -10.38
C LEU A 42 5.35 7.81 -10.58
N ARG A 43 6.24 7.53 -11.55
CA ARG A 43 6.73 6.16 -11.82
C ARG A 43 7.39 5.54 -10.58
N GLN A 44 8.27 6.29 -9.93
CA GLN A 44 8.95 5.85 -8.71
C GLN A 44 7.95 5.63 -7.57
N HIS A 45 6.96 6.50 -7.41
CA HIS A 45 5.93 6.36 -6.38
C HIS A 45 5.06 5.11 -6.59
N LEU A 46 4.68 4.84 -7.85
CA LEU A 46 3.98 3.61 -8.22
C LEU A 46 4.85 2.37 -8.02
N LEU A 47 6.16 2.45 -8.34
CA LEU A 47 7.11 1.37 -8.06
C LEU A 47 7.18 1.07 -6.56
N LEU A 48 7.25 2.09 -5.71
CA LEU A 48 7.25 1.92 -4.26
C LEU A 48 5.93 1.30 -3.77
N LEU A 49 4.79 1.72 -4.32
CA LEU A 49 3.48 1.17 -3.98
C LEU A 49 3.39 -0.31 -4.34
N PHE A 50 3.54 -0.65 -5.62
CA PHE A 50 3.39 -2.02 -6.10
C PHE A 50 4.53 -2.93 -5.66
N GLY A 51 5.76 -2.41 -5.60
CA GLY A 51 6.93 -3.10 -5.09
C GLY A 51 6.85 -3.42 -3.60
N THR A 52 6.01 -2.71 -2.84
CA THR A 52 5.67 -3.02 -1.44
C THR A 52 4.53 -4.03 -1.35
N LEU A 53 3.46 -3.80 -2.12
CA LEU A 53 2.25 -4.63 -2.03
C LEU A 53 2.51 -6.07 -2.49
N LEU A 54 3.30 -6.26 -3.55
CA LEU A 54 3.58 -7.58 -4.08
C LEU A 54 4.29 -8.49 -3.06
N PRO A 55 5.47 -8.16 -2.51
CA PRO A 55 6.11 -8.97 -1.48
C PRO A 55 5.29 -9.00 -0.18
N GLY A 56 4.59 -7.91 0.16
CA GLY A 56 3.66 -7.88 1.30
C GLY A 56 2.58 -8.94 1.20
N LEU A 57 1.97 -9.11 0.03
CA LEU A 57 0.98 -10.15 -0.24
C LEU A 57 1.63 -11.55 -0.29
N LEU A 58 2.76 -11.70 -0.97
CA LEU A 58 3.46 -12.99 -1.09
C LEU A 58 3.90 -13.55 0.27
N ILE A 59 4.23 -12.69 1.21
CA ILE A 59 4.63 -13.09 2.57
C ILE A 59 3.42 -13.07 3.51
N GLY A 60 2.63 -12.01 3.48
CA GLY A 60 1.56 -11.76 4.45
C GLY A 60 0.40 -12.73 4.33
N LEU A 61 -0.02 -13.10 3.10
CA LEU A 61 -1.11 -14.05 2.92
C LEU A 61 -0.76 -15.45 3.42
N PRO A 62 0.37 -16.08 3.01
CA PRO A 62 0.75 -17.39 3.53
C PRO A 62 1.01 -17.38 5.04
N LEU A 63 1.66 -16.34 5.55
CA LEU A 63 1.91 -16.19 6.98
C LEU A 63 0.59 -16.09 7.77
N GLY A 64 -0.36 -15.29 7.29
CA GLY A 64 -1.67 -15.15 7.92
C GLY A 64 -2.46 -16.46 7.94
N VAL A 65 -2.49 -17.19 6.84
CA VAL A 65 -3.13 -18.52 6.75
C VAL A 65 -2.43 -19.51 7.69
N TRP A 66 -1.09 -19.52 7.72
CA TRP A 66 -0.34 -20.39 8.62
C TRP A 66 -0.63 -20.07 10.08
N LEU A 67 -0.68 -18.80 10.48
CA LEU A 67 -1.03 -18.37 11.84
C LEU A 67 -2.47 -18.72 12.21
N TRP A 68 -3.39 -18.66 11.26
CA TRP A 68 -4.77 -19.10 11.48
C TRP A 68 -4.84 -20.60 11.79
N TRP A 69 -4.06 -21.44 11.10
CA TRP A 69 -3.96 -22.88 11.39
C TRP A 69 -3.18 -23.18 12.67
N ARG A 70 -2.35 -22.27 13.15
CA ARG A 70 -1.47 -22.45 14.31
C ARG A 70 -1.69 -21.35 15.36
N PRO A 71 -2.84 -21.34 16.06
CA PRO A 71 -3.23 -20.24 16.97
C PRO A 71 -2.18 -19.95 18.07
N ARG A 72 -1.44 -20.97 18.51
CA ARG A 72 -0.36 -20.81 19.51
C ARG A 72 0.74 -19.84 19.08
N TRP A 73 0.91 -19.64 17.77
CA TRP A 73 1.93 -18.76 17.21
C TRP A 73 1.41 -17.34 16.93
N GLN A 74 0.11 -17.10 17.05
CA GLN A 74 -0.46 -15.79 16.78
C GLN A 74 0.09 -14.72 17.72
N ALA A 75 0.08 -14.98 19.03
CA ALA A 75 0.55 -14.00 20.01
C ALA A 75 2.03 -13.59 19.77
N PRO A 76 3.02 -14.51 19.69
CA PRO A 76 4.40 -14.12 19.44
C PRO A 76 4.60 -13.46 18.06
N ALA A 77 3.92 -13.92 17.00
CA ALA A 77 4.03 -13.33 15.68
C ALA A 77 3.47 -11.90 15.65
N PHE A 78 2.28 -11.67 16.22
CA PHE A 78 1.72 -10.33 16.31
C PHE A 78 2.54 -9.41 17.21
N THR A 79 3.13 -9.92 18.28
CA THR A 79 4.06 -9.13 19.10
C THR A 79 5.26 -8.67 18.27
N ALA A 80 5.90 -9.57 17.51
CA ALA A 80 7.04 -9.22 16.65
C ALA A 80 6.64 -8.19 15.58
N LEU A 81 5.51 -8.39 14.89
CA LEU A 81 5.02 -7.46 13.89
C LEU A 81 4.62 -6.09 14.48
N ASN A 82 4.05 -6.07 15.69
CA ASN A 82 3.74 -4.83 16.40
C ASN A 82 5.02 -4.07 16.78
N VAL A 83 6.06 -4.77 17.27
CA VAL A 83 7.36 -4.14 17.59
C VAL A 83 7.93 -3.45 16.35
N ILE A 84 7.88 -4.07 15.17
CA ILE A 84 8.31 -3.45 13.91
C ILE A 84 7.55 -2.13 13.67
N GLN A 85 6.24 -2.11 13.89
CA GLN A 85 5.42 -0.91 13.68
C GLN A 85 5.65 0.19 14.73
N THR A 86 6.21 -0.13 15.89
CA THR A 86 6.59 0.90 16.89
C THR A 86 7.86 1.66 16.52
N ILE A 87 8.68 1.10 15.63
CA ILE A 87 9.90 1.78 15.16
C ILE A 87 9.46 2.94 14.25
N PRO A 88 9.88 4.18 14.49
CA PRO A 88 9.60 5.28 13.55
C PRO A 88 10.10 4.96 12.13
N SER A 89 9.31 5.26 11.09
CA SER A 89 9.65 4.90 9.70
C SER A 89 11.03 5.40 9.27
N VAL A 90 11.35 6.65 9.59
CA VAL A 90 12.68 7.23 9.31
C VAL A 90 13.80 6.46 10.01
N ALA A 91 13.57 6.03 11.26
CA ALA A 91 14.54 5.23 11.99
C ALA A 91 14.71 3.84 11.36
N LEU A 92 13.62 3.18 10.94
CA LEU A 92 13.70 1.88 10.27
C LEU A 92 14.46 1.97 8.94
N PHE A 93 14.21 3.02 8.14
CA PHE A 93 14.99 3.28 6.94
C PHE A 93 16.49 3.40 7.28
N GLY A 94 16.83 4.20 8.29
CA GLY A 94 18.21 4.38 8.75
C GLY A 94 18.89 3.09 9.23
N LEU A 95 18.14 2.25 9.97
CA LEU A 95 18.64 0.96 10.45
C LEU A 95 18.98 -0.02 9.33
N LEU A 96 18.33 0.08 8.16
CA LEU A 96 18.59 -0.78 7.01
C LEU A 96 19.83 -0.34 6.19
N ILE A 97 20.32 0.88 6.35
CA ILE A 97 21.45 1.41 5.56
C ILE A 97 22.70 0.54 5.72
N ALA A 98 23.15 0.35 6.96
CA ALA A 98 24.40 -0.36 7.22
C ALA A 98 24.35 -1.86 6.84
N PRO A 99 23.30 -2.63 7.19
CA PRO A 99 23.17 -4.03 6.77
C PRO A 99 23.14 -4.21 5.25
N LEU A 100 22.37 -3.39 4.53
CA LEU A 100 22.26 -3.50 3.07
C LEU A 100 23.52 -3.06 2.35
N ALA A 101 24.16 -1.99 2.80
CA ALA A 101 25.47 -1.58 2.29
C ALA A 101 26.53 -2.68 2.53
N GLY A 102 26.49 -3.34 3.69
CA GLY A 102 27.33 -4.49 3.98
C GLY A 102 27.08 -5.66 3.04
N LEU A 103 25.81 -6.04 2.84
CA LEU A 103 25.41 -7.11 1.90
C LEU A 103 25.86 -6.82 0.48
N ALA A 104 25.66 -5.60 -0.03
CA ALA A 104 26.09 -5.19 -1.37
C ALA A 104 27.62 -5.25 -1.53
N ARG A 105 28.36 -4.99 -0.44
CA ARG A 105 29.82 -5.09 -0.44
C ARG A 105 30.32 -6.54 -0.48
N TYR A 106 29.65 -7.45 0.26
CA TYR A 106 30.01 -8.88 0.29
C TYR A 106 29.52 -9.63 -0.96
N PHE A 107 28.41 -9.21 -1.55
CA PHE A 107 27.79 -9.80 -2.73
C PHE A 107 27.61 -8.75 -3.83
N PRO A 108 28.66 -8.49 -4.67
CA PRO A 108 28.61 -7.45 -5.69
C PRO A 108 27.42 -7.58 -6.67
N THR A 109 26.99 -8.80 -6.95
CA THR A 109 25.81 -9.08 -7.79
C THR A 109 24.53 -8.47 -7.24
N LEU A 110 24.40 -8.38 -5.91
CA LEU A 110 23.26 -7.70 -5.29
C LEU A 110 23.33 -6.18 -5.51
N GLY A 111 24.54 -5.61 -5.49
CA GLY A 111 24.78 -4.20 -5.84
C GLY A 111 24.37 -3.89 -7.28
N GLU A 112 24.72 -4.76 -8.23
CA GLU A 112 24.32 -4.66 -9.65
C GLU A 112 22.80 -4.75 -9.83
N LEU A 113 22.10 -5.50 -8.97
CA LEU A 113 20.64 -5.59 -8.91
C LEU A 113 19.97 -4.41 -8.20
N GLY A 114 20.74 -3.38 -7.83
CA GLY A 114 20.22 -2.17 -7.18
C GLY A 114 20.04 -2.27 -5.66
N VAL A 115 20.53 -3.34 -5.02
CA VAL A 115 20.54 -3.45 -3.56
C VAL A 115 21.67 -2.56 -3.03
N SER A 116 21.29 -1.49 -2.35
CA SER A 116 22.22 -0.54 -1.72
C SER A 116 21.71 -0.14 -0.34
N GLY A 117 22.56 0.54 0.45
CA GLY A 117 22.15 1.02 1.77
C GLY A 117 21.12 2.16 1.71
N THR A 118 21.02 2.86 0.57
CA THR A 118 20.06 3.96 0.34
C THR A 118 19.26 3.71 -0.93
N GLY A 119 18.19 4.48 -1.14
CA GLY A 119 17.37 4.39 -2.34
C GLY A 119 16.21 3.39 -2.20
N VAL A 120 15.85 2.76 -3.31
CA VAL A 120 14.62 1.96 -3.44
C VAL A 120 14.65 0.68 -2.60
N ALA A 121 15.79 -0.02 -2.54
CA ALA A 121 15.86 -1.31 -1.86
C ALA A 121 15.52 -1.25 -0.35
N PRO A 122 16.16 -0.41 0.49
CA PRO A 122 15.77 -0.28 1.89
C PRO A 122 14.35 0.27 2.06
N ALA A 123 13.89 1.15 1.16
CA ALA A 123 12.53 1.65 1.18
C ALA A 123 11.50 0.52 1.01
N LEU A 124 11.66 -0.33 0.00
CA LEU A 124 10.77 -1.47 -0.26
C LEU A 124 10.76 -2.47 0.90
N ILE A 125 11.91 -2.76 1.49
CA ILE A 125 12.01 -3.67 2.65
C ILE A 125 11.25 -3.09 3.83
N ALA A 126 11.50 -1.84 4.20
CA ALA A 126 10.84 -1.21 5.34
C ALA A 126 9.33 -1.07 5.13
N LEU A 127 8.90 -0.59 3.96
CA LEU A 127 7.48 -0.47 3.62
C LEU A 127 6.78 -1.83 3.63
N THR A 128 7.43 -2.89 3.12
CA THR A 128 6.90 -4.26 3.19
C THR A 128 6.74 -4.72 4.64
N LEU A 129 7.74 -4.50 5.49
CA LEU A 129 7.65 -4.84 6.91
C LEU A 129 6.46 -4.15 7.60
N TYR A 130 6.22 -2.86 7.29
CA TYR A 130 5.05 -2.15 7.79
C TYR A 130 3.73 -2.68 7.23
N ALA A 131 3.71 -3.15 6.00
CA ALA A 131 2.53 -3.72 5.37
C ALA A 131 2.13 -5.08 5.96
N LEU A 132 3.09 -5.85 6.50
CA LEU A 132 2.85 -7.21 6.99
C LEU A 132 1.83 -7.27 8.11
N LEU A 133 1.91 -6.40 9.14
CA LEU A 133 1.01 -6.49 10.29
C LEU A 133 -0.47 -6.38 9.91
N PRO A 134 -0.93 -5.32 9.19
CA PRO A 134 -2.34 -5.21 8.82
C PRO A 134 -2.78 -6.29 7.82
N LEU A 135 -1.89 -6.75 6.92
CA LEU A 135 -2.20 -7.85 6.00
C LEU A 135 -2.41 -9.18 6.75
N VAL A 136 -1.43 -9.56 7.57
CA VAL A 136 -1.50 -10.81 8.35
C VAL A 136 -2.69 -10.80 9.30
N ARG A 137 -2.93 -9.67 9.97
CA ARG A 137 -4.10 -9.49 10.86
C ARG A 137 -5.40 -9.62 10.08
N GLY A 138 -5.48 -9.02 8.91
CA GLY A 138 -6.64 -9.13 8.02
C GLY A 138 -6.95 -10.57 7.61
N VAL A 139 -5.92 -11.35 7.25
CA VAL A 139 -6.07 -12.77 6.91
C VAL A 139 -6.61 -13.56 8.10
N VAL A 140 -5.94 -13.46 9.26
CA VAL A 140 -6.34 -14.19 10.48
C VAL A 140 -7.76 -13.82 10.88
N THR A 141 -8.06 -12.52 10.96
CA THR A 141 -9.40 -12.04 11.36
C THR A 141 -10.46 -12.42 10.34
N GLY A 142 -10.17 -12.30 9.04
CA GLY A 142 -11.11 -12.68 7.99
C GLY A 142 -11.49 -14.14 8.05
N LEU A 143 -10.51 -15.03 8.23
CA LEU A 143 -10.76 -16.47 8.35
C LEU A 143 -11.45 -16.85 9.67
N GLN A 144 -11.21 -16.12 10.76
CA GLN A 144 -11.87 -16.32 12.05
C GLN A 144 -13.34 -15.86 12.06
N GLN A 145 -13.71 -14.89 11.22
CA GLN A 145 -15.05 -14.35 11.14
C GLN A 145 -16.01 -15.18 10.28
N VAL A 146 -15.52 -16.24 9.63
CA VAL A 146 -16.37 -17.14 8.83
C VAL A 146 -17.38 -17.83 9.76
N PRO A 147 -18.71 -17.77 9.47
CA PRO A 147 -19.74 -18.37 10.30
C PRO A 147 -19.55 -19.88 10.45
N GLN A 148 -19.68 -20.39 11.67
CA GLN A 148 -19.54 -21.82 11.95
C GLN A 148 -20.62 -22.64 11.25
N ASP A 149 -21.84 -22.13 11.17
CA ASP A 149 -22.97 -22.80 10.48
C ASP A 149 -22.64 -23.07 9.01
N ALA A 150 -21.93 -22.15 8.33
CA ALA A 150 -21.49 -22.36 6.95
C ALA A 150 -20.43 -23.48 6.85
N LEU A 151 -19.55 -23.59 7.85
CA LEU A 151 -18.53 -24.65 7.89
C LEU A 151 -19.12 -26.02 8.22
N GLU A 152 -20.10 -26.07 9.11
CA GLU A 152 -20.85 -27.28 9.47
C GLU A 152 -21.64 -27.77 8.27
N SER A 153 -22.39 -26.89 7.59
CA SER A 153 -23.13 -27.21 6.37
C SER A 153 -22.20 -27.76 5.27
N ALA A 154 -21.06 -27.14 5.03
CA ALA A 154 -20.08 -27.63 4.07
C ALA A 154 -19.52 -29.01 4.46
N THR A 155 -19.36 -29.27 5.75
CA THR A 155 -18.92 -30.58 6.27
C THR A 155 -20.01 -31.63 6.08
N ALA A 156 -21.27 -31.29 6.36
CA ALA A 156 -22.42 -32.18 6.17
C ALA A 156 -22.62 -32.57 4.68
N MET A 157 -22.28 -31.67 3.75
CA MET A 157 -22.24 -31.95 2.31
C MET A 157 -21.04 -32.80 1.86
N GLY A 158 -20.19 -33.25 2.78
CA GLY A 158 -19.05 -34.12 2.47
C GLY A 158 -17.83 -33.39 1.91
N MET A 159 -17.73 -32.07 2.03
CA MET A 159 -16.58 -31.32 1.56
C MET A 159 -15.31 -31.67 2.35
N SER A 160 -14.21 -31.96 1.63
CA SER A 160 -12.89 -32.11 2.24
C SER A 160 -12.39 -30.77 2.85
N ALA A 161 -11.40 -30.83 3.74
CA ALA A 161 -10.83 -29.63 4.36
C ALA A 161 -10.31 -28.60 3.32
N GLY A 162 -9.70 -29.06 2.23
CA GLY A 162 -9.23 -28.21 1.13
C GLY A 162 -10.38 -27.56 0.34
N GLN A 163 -11.46 -28.30 0.11
CA GLN A 163 -12.67 -27.75 -0.53
C GLN A 163 -13.33 -26.71 0.35
N ARG A 164 -13.55 -26.99 1.64
CA ARG A 164 -14.08 -26.02 2.61
C ARG A 164 -13.25 -24.75 2.65
N PHE A 165 -11.90 -24.88 2.68
CA PHE A 165 -11.03 -23.72 2.69
C PHE A 165 -11.18 -22.86 1.43
N ARG A 166 -11.12 -23.48 0.24
CA ARG A 166 -11.12 -22.74 -1.03
C ARG A 166 -12.50 -22.25 -1.45
N GLN A 167 -13.56 -23.04 -1.18
CA GLN A 167 -14.91 -22.78 -1.70
C GLN A 167 -15.82 -22.09 -0.68
N VAL A 168 -15.49 -22.13 0.61
CA VAL A 168 -16.32 -21.55 1.68
C VAL A 168 -15.54 -20.50 2.48
N GLN A 169 -14.43 -20.90 3.11
CA GLN A 169 -13.73 -20.02 4.04
C GLN A 169 -13.09 -18.83 3.33
N LEU A 170 -12.36 -19.07 2.25
CA LEU A 170 -11.64 -18.01 1.52
C LEU A 170 -12.60 -17.01 0.87
N PRO A 171 -13.67 -17.41 0.17
CA PRO A 171 -14.66 -16.47 -0.37
C PRO A 171 -15.35 -15.64 0.72
N LEU A 172 -15.76 -16.26 1.83
CA LEU A 172 -16.41 -15.55 2.94
C LEU A 172 -15.47 -14.62 3.69
N ALA A 173 -14.16 -14.94 3.75
CA ALA A 173 -13.13 -14.08 4.32
C ALA A 173 -12.73 -12.91 3.40
N MET A 174 -12.97 -13.01 2.08
CA MET A 174 -12.51 -12.07 1.07
C MET A 174 -12.86 -10.60 1.35
N PRO A 175 -14.07 -10.23 1.82
CA PRO A 175 -14.39 -8.84 2.13
C PRO A 175 -13.50 -8.23 3.21
N VAL A 176 -13.07 -9.03 4.20
CA VAL A 176 -12.16 -8.58 5.27
C VAL A 176 -10.74 -8.45 4.74
N LEU A 177 -10.30 -9.40 3.91
CA LEU A 177 -8.99 -9.37 3.25
C LEU A 177 -8.84 -8.14 2.37
N LEU A 178 -9.84 -7.84 1.53
CA LEU A 178 -9.83 -6.66 0.66
C LEU A 178 -9.82 -5.35 1.47
N ARG A 179 -10.54 -5.30 2.59
CA ARG A 179 -10.51 -4.14 3.48
C ARG A 179 -9.10 -3.92 4.03
N SER A 180 -8.43 -4.98 4.44
CA SER A 180 -7.05 -4.89 4.95
C SER A 180 -6.07 -4.46 3.86
N LEU A 181 -6.22 -5.01 2.65
CA LEU A 181 -5.41 -4.63 1.49
C LEU A 181 -5.62 -3.15 1.11
N ARG A 182 -6.87 -2.67 1.14
CA ARG A 182 -7.20 -1.25 0.95
C ARG A 182 -6.46 -0.36 1.94
N VAL A 183 -6.52 -0.70 3.24
CA VAL A 183 -5.84 0.06 4.29
C VAL A 183 -4.34 0.10 4.06
N VAL A 184 -3.72 -1.04 3.77
CA VAL A 184 -2.28 -1.14 3.49
C VAL A 184 -1.89 -0.32 2.27
N SER A 185 -2.67 -0.40 1.19
CA SER A 185 -2.37 0.32 -0.05
C SER A 185 -2.38 1.84 0.16
N VAL A 186 -3.41 2.37 0.81
CA VAL A 186 -3.52 3.80 1.12
C VAL A 186 -2.40 4.25 2.08
N GLN A 187 -2.11 3.44 3.12
CA GLN A 187 -1.01 3.69 4.04
C GLN A 187 0.34 3.73 3.31
N THR A 188 0.59 2.79 2.40
CA THR A 188 1.83 2.71 1.63
C THR A 188 2.03 3.95 0.74
N VAL A 189 0.96 4.45 0.09
CA VAL A 189 1.04 5.71 -0.67
C VAL A 189 1.56 6.85 0.22
N GLY A 190 1.00 7.04 1.40
CA GLY A 190 1.47 8.08 2.32
C GLY A 190 2.91 7.85 2.83
N MET A 191 3.25 6.62 3.20
CA MET A 191 4.58 6.29 3.72
C MET A 191 5.69 6.35 2.66
N ALA A 192 5.36 6.11 1.39
CA ALA A 192 6.30 6.23 0.28
C ALA A 192 6.85 7.67 0.12
N VAL A 193 6.09 8.69 0.57
CA VAL A 193 6.60 10.08 0.62
C VAL A 193 7.83 10.18 1.51
N VAL A 194 7.80 9.54 2.68
CA VAL A 194 8.90 9.59 3.66
C VAL A 194 10.15 8.82 3.16
N ALA A 195 9.98 7.83 2.31
CA ALA A 195 11.07 7.06 1.71
C ALA A 195 12.00 7.92 0.81
N ALA A 196 11.54 9.08 0.35
CA ALA A 196 12.37 10.04 -0.36
C ALA A 196 13.57 10.55 0.48
N LEU A 197 13.46 10.56 1.82
CA LEU A 197 14.55 10.96 2.72
C LEU A 197 15.78 10.06 2.63
N ILE A 198 15.61 8.83 2.17
CA ILE A 198 16.73 7.90 1.94
C ILE A 198 17.04 7.72 0.45
N GLY A 199 16.55 8.62 -0.40
CA GLY A 199 16.82 8.62 -1.83
C GLY A 199 15.95 7.66 -2.66
N ALA A 200 14.81 7.18 -2.13
CA ALA A 200 13.92 6.30 -2.88
C ALA A 200 13.09 7.03 -3.96
N GLY A 201 13.12 8.36 -3.97
CA GLY A 201 12.42 9.18 -4.96
C GLY A 201 10.90 9.28 -4.72
N GLY A 202 10.14 9.27 -5.79
CA GLY A 202 8.70 9.46 -5.75
C GLY A 202 8.28 10.90 -5.45
N PHE A 203 7.00 11.15 -5.25
CA PHE A 203 6.47 12.48 -4.94
C PHE A 203 7.08 13.11 -3.68
N GLY A 204 7.59 12.28 -2.76
CA GLY A 204 8.30 12.75 -1.58
C GLY A 204 9.55 13.58 -1.93
N ALA A 205 10.23 13.30 -3.02
CA ALA A 205 11.38 14.07 -3.46
C ALA A 205 10.99 15.52 -3.77
N LEU A 206 9.87 15.74 -4.45
CA LEU A 206 9.33 17.08 -4.72
C LEU A 206 8.95 17.79 -3.42
N VAL A 207 8.29 17.08 -2.50
CA VAL A 207 7.88 17.64 -1.19
C VAL A 207 9.09 18.12 -0.40
N PHE A 208 10.09 17.26 -0.20
CA PHE A 208 11.26 17.62 0.61
C PHE A 208 12.16 18.66 -0.08
N GLN A 209 12.29 18.60 -1.41
CA GLN A 209 12.99 19.65 -2.16
C GLN A 209 12.29 21.01 -2.00
N GLY A 210 10.95 21.03 -2.10
CA GLY A 210 10.16 22.23 -1.91
C GLY A 210 10.28 22.79 -0.49
N LEU A 211 10.26 21.94 0.53
CA LEU A 211 10.46 22.35 1.94
C LEU A 211 11.85 22.95 2.15
N LEU A 212 12.89 22.35 1.61
CA LEU A 212 14.27 22.83 1.76
C LEU A 212 14.51 24.15 1.02
N SER A 213 13.84 24.39 -0.10
CA SER A 213 13.95 25.61 -0.90
C SER A 213 12.89 26.67 -0.57
N SER A 214 12.01 26.40 0.42
CA SER A 214 10.87 27.26 0.77
C SER A 214 9.94 27.51 -0.43
N ALA A 215 9.88 26.58 -1.40
CA ALA A 215 9.06 26.65 -2.60
C ALA A 215 7.74 25.91 -2.39
N LEU A 216 6.71 26.63 -1.97
CA LEU A 216 5.39 26.06 -1.65
C LEU A 216 4.77 25.34 -2.86
N ASP A 217 4.93 25.90 -4.06
CA ASP A 217 4.38 25.30 -5.29
C ASP A 217 4.98 23.91 -5.58
N LEU A 218 6.27 23.74 -5.28
CA LEU A 218 6.94 22.44 -5.42
C LEU A 218 6.47 21.44 -4.35
N VAL A 219 6.21 21.91 -3.11
CA VAL A 219 5.60 21.07 -2.07
C VAL A 219 4.21 20.60 -2.51
N LEU A 220 3.39 21.51 -3.04
CA LEU A 220 2.05 21.19 -3.53
C LEU A 220 2.11 20.24 -4.72
N LEU A 221 3.10 20.39 -5.62
CA LEU A 221 3.32 19.49 -6.76
C LEU A 221 3.62 18.06 -6.32
N GLY A 222 4.15 17.84 -5.12
CA GLY A 222 4.33 16.51 -4.52
C GLY A 222 3.12 16.04 -3.70
N VAL A 223 2.52 16.93 -2.91
CA VAL A 223 1.44 16.56 -1.97
C VAL A 223 0.11 16.29 -2.69
N VAL A 224 -0.29 17.15 -3.64
CA VAL A 224 -1.58 17.01 -4.33
C VAL A 224 -1.70 15.69 -5.09
N PRO A 225 -0.72 15.26 -5.92
CA PRO A 225 -0.80 13.96 -6.60
C PRO A 225 -0.71 12.78 -5.64
N THR A 226 0.01 12.90 -4.51
CA THR A 226 0.03 11.86 -3.47
C THR A 226 -1.37 11.65 -2.89
N ILE A 227 -2.08 12.73 -2.54
CA ILE A 227 -3.46 12.65 -2.04
C ILE A 227 -4.38 12.08 -3.13
N ALA A 228 -4.25 12.57 -4.37
CA ALA A 228 -5.05 12.09 -5.50
C ALA A 228 -4.84 10.58 -5.73
N LEU A 229 -3.58 10.10 -5.68
CA LEU A 229 -3.26 8.68 -5.80
C LEU A 229 -3.87 7.87 -4.66
N ALA A 230 -3.79 8.35 -3.42
CA ALA A 230 -4.41 7.69 -2.26
C ALA A 230 -5.93 7.55 -2.43
N VAL A 231 -6.60 8.62 -2.90
CA VAL A 231 -8.05 8.61 -3.17
C VAL A 231 -8.41 7.67 -4.32
N VAL A 232 -7.63 7.65 -5.40
CA VAL A 232 -7.85 6.72 -6.52
C VAL A 232 -7.70 5.27 -6.06
N VAL A 233 -6.64 4.95 -5.33
CA VAL A 233 -6.42 3.62 -4.77
C VAL A 233 -7.57 3.22 -3.85
N ASP A 234 -8.00 4.10 -2.96
CA ASP A 234 -9.12 3.89 -2.05
C ASP A 234 -10.43 3.62 -2.81
N ALA A 235 -10.72 4.42 -3.84
CA ALA A 235 -11.91 4.28 -4.69
C ALA A 235 -11.89 2.96 -5.47
N LEU A 236 -10.76 2.54 -6.03
CA LEU A 236 -10.63 1.27 -6.74
C LEU A 236 -10.95 0.07 -5.83
N PHE A 237 -10.44 0.05 -4.61
CA PHE A 237 -10.78 -0.99 -3.64
C PHE A 237 -12.24 -0.93 -3.18
N ALA A 238 -12.83 0.26 -3.06
CA ALA A 238 -14.25 0.42 -2.73
C ALA A 238 -15.15 -0.14 -3.83
N LEU A 239 -14.81 0.12 -5.11
CA LEU A 239 -15.51 -0.43 -6.27
C LEU A 239 -15.37 -1.95 -6.34
N TRP A 240 -14.17 -2.48 -6.16
CA TRP A 240 -13.94 -3.92 -6.13
C TRP A 240 -14.73 -4.62 -5.02
N GLY A 241 -14.73 -4.04 -3.82
CA GLY A 241 -15.52 -4.56 -2.70
C GLY A 241 -17.04 -4.48 -2.92
N ALA A 242 -17.52 -3.47 -3.66
CA ALA A 242 -18.95 -3.36 -4.04
C ALA A 242 -19.35 -4.42 -5.08
N TRP A 243 -18.49 -4.66 -6.07
CA TRP A 243 -18.70 -5.68 -7.10
C TRP A 243 -18.79 -7.08 -6.50
N LEU A 244 -17.89 -7.46 -5.59
CA LEU A 244 -17.93 -8.76 -4.91
C LEU A 244 -19.18 -8.94 -4.03
N LYS A 245 -19.75 -7.85 -3.52
CA LYS A 245 -21.02 -7.95 -2.76
C LYS A 245 -22.24 -8.08 -3.65
N GLY A 246 -22.19 -7.49 -4.86
CA GLY A 246 -23.25 -7.64 -5.87
C GLY A 246 -23.41 -9.09 -6.33
N GLU A 247 -22.30 -9.77 -6.63
CA GLU A 247 -22.33 -11.19 -7.02
C GLU A 247 -22.76 -12.16 -5.90
N ALA A 248 -22.66 -11.75 -4.63
CA ALA A 248 -23.13 -12.59 -3.51
C ALA A 248 -24.64 -12.46 -3.24
N ASN A 249 -25.33 -11.52 -3.90
CA ASN A 249 -26.78 -11.28 -3.74
C ASN A 249 -27.61 -11.72 -4.97
N ASP A 250 -27.00 -12.17 -6.04
CA ASP A 250 -27.60 -12.82 -7.21
C ASP A 250 -27.41 -14.35 -7.14
#